data_694f0597c0bf1277c49c01d7a57be4fe
#
_entry.id   694f0597c0bf1277c49c01d7a57be4fe
#
_cell.length_a   1.000
_cell.length_b   1.000
_cell.length_c   1.000
_cell.angle_alpha   90.00
_cell.angle_beta   90.00
_cell.angle_gamma   90.00
#
_symmetry.space_group_name_H-M   'P 1'
#
loop_
_entity.id
_entity.type
_entity.pdbx_description
1 polymer ?
#
loop_
_entity_poly.entity_id
_entity_poly.type
_entity_poly.pdbx_seq_one_letter_code
_entity_poly.pdbx_strand_id
1 'polypeptide(L)'
;MSQEHDWPISVLCQIAGITRDAYYKWLHRKPSNYKVEQSELLEAILELEEKHKWTLGYLAMTTQLAFENKLSFKAGLKRVTNCMRNHGIRANVRKKKHNRVKRHEEYINDNLLNEQFDRQRKNEVWVTDTTEVLYGIDQVKKARVHVVLDLYGRYALSYNISPTETAVSAIEVFKRAFKVEPDAHPLIHTDRGSAYCSMAFNDYLADQNCIHSMSHPGHPWENSPMERWWNDFKLIWLAKRSRPKTLTELEQSVKEAIKYFNTQRAYASKNGAVT
;
A
#
# COMPACT_ATOMS: atom_id res chain seq x y z
N MET A 1 -36.30 7.24 40.64
CA MET A 1 -36.86 8.43 41.39
C MET A 1 -37.95 8.10 42.36
N SER A 2 -39.02 7.39 42.00
CA SER A 2 -40.09 7.05 42.97
C SER A 2 -39.66 6.09 44.09
N GLN A 3 -38.68 5.22 43.86
CA GLN A 3 -38.13 4.27 44.85
C GLN A 3 -37.03 4.85 45.72
N GLU A 4 -36.42 5.96 45.31
CA GLU A 4 -35.33 6.61 46.06
C GLU A 4 -35.80 7.76 47.00
N HIS A 5 -36.98 8.33 46.71
CA HIS A 5 -37.44 9.54 47.45
C HIS A 5 -38.88 9.50 47.97
N ASP A 6 -39.53 8.35 47.95
CA ASP A 6 -40.89 8.14 48.45
C ASP A 6 -41.98 9.11 47.94
N TRP A 7 -41.79 9.62 46.71
CA TRP A 7 -42.71 10.59 46.14
C TRP A 7 -43.95 9.88 45.54
N PRO A 8 -45.14 10.39 45.79
CA PRO A 8 -46.37 9.80 45.25
C PRO A 8 -46.36 9.80 43.71
N ILE A 9 -46.66 8.66 43.10
CA ILE A 9 -46.71 8.50 41.63
C ILE A 9 -47.60 9.54 40.97
N SER A 10 -48.69 9.95 41.65
CA SER A 10 -49.60 11.00 41.18
C SER A 10 -48.89 12.33 40.93
N VAL A 11 -48.01 12.75 41.86
CA VAL A 11 -47.24 13.99 41.78
C VAL A 11 -46.21 13.90 40.66
N LEU A 12 -45.51 12.79 40.55
CA LEU A 12 -44.54 12.55 39.48
C LEU A 12 -45.16 12.58 38.07
N CYS A 13 -46.36 11.95 37.93
CA CYS A 13 -47.13 11.98 36.68
C CYS A 13 -47.58 13.39 36.32
N GLN A 14 -48.00 14.18 37.30
CA GLN A 14 -48.41 15.57 37.08
C GLN A 14 -47.24 16.44 36.62
N ILE A 15 -46.09 16.31 37.26
CA ILE A 15 -44.85 17.01 36.86
C ILE A 15 -44.42 16.62 35.45
N ALA A 16 -44.47 15.32 35.11
CA ALA A 16 -44.10 14.79 33.79
C ALA A 16 -45.16 15.04 32.70
N GLY A 17 -46.33 15.61 33.03
CA GLY A 17 -47.42 15.85 32.07
C GLY A 17 -48.05 14.60 31.48
N ILE A 18 -48.02 13.47 32.21
CA ILE A 18 -48.59 12.18 31.80
C ILE A 18 -49.70 11.71 32.72
N THR A 19 -50.62 10.92 32.19
CA THR A 19 -51.67 10.31 33.06
C THR A 19 -51.10 9.13 33.84
N ARG A 20 -51.68 8.86 35.03
CA ARG A 20 -51.33 7.66 35.83
C ARG A 20 -51.54 6.37 35.05
N ASP A 21 -52.60 6.30 34.22
CA ASP A 21 -52.87 5.15 33.37
C ASP A 21 -51.77 4.95 32.30
N ALA A 22 -51.27 6.04 31.69
CA ALA A 22 -50.14 5.97 30.78
C ALA A 22 -48.85 5.47 31.47
N TYR A 23 -48.60 5.93 32.71
CA TYR A 23 -47.47 5.47 33.51
C TYR A 23 -47.55 3.96 33.81
N TYR A 24 -48.67 3.46 34.29
CA TYR A 24 -48.84 2.04 34.59
C TYR A 24 -48.83 1.17 33.32
N LYS A 25 -49.43 1.62 32.23
CA LYS A 25 -49.31 0.96 30.91
C LYS A 25 -47.85 0.86 30.46
N TRP A 26 -47.05 1.91 30.65
CA TRP A 26 -45.63 1.89 30.37
C TRP A 26 -44.88 0.92 31.31
N LEU A 27 -45.14 0.95 32.60
CA LEU A 27 -44.50 0.12 33.61
C LEU A 27 -44.75 -1.38 33.37
N HIS A 28 -45.95 -1.75 32.98
CA HIS A 28 -46.34 -3.15 32.73
C HIS A 28 -46.27 -3.56 31.27
N ARG A 29 -45.66 -2.69 30.42
CA ARG A 29 -45.53 -2.97 28.99
C ARG A 29 -44.62 -4.15 28.76
N LYS A 30 -45.17 -5.26 28.28
CA LYS A 30 -44.35 -6.37 27.78
C LYS A 30 -43.54 -5.92 26.54
N PRO A 31 -42.27 -6.32 26.42
CA PRO A 31 -41.51 -6.06 25.21
C PRO A 31 -42.24 -6.64 23.99
N SER A 32 -42.26 -5.93 22.89
CA SER A 32 -42.84 -6.45 21.64
C SER A 32 -42.00 -7.63 21.13
N ASN A 33 -42.66 -8.56 20.41
CA ASN A 33 -41.94 -9.69 19.78
C ASN A 33 -40.70 -9.24 19.00
N TYR A 34 -40.80 -8.09 18.29
CA TYR A 34 -39.68 -7.52 17.59
C TYR A 34 -38.50 -7.18 18.52
N LYS A 35 -38.75 -6.64 19.72
CA LYS A 35 -37.67 -6.35 20.68
C LYS A 35 -37.02 -7.62 21.22
N VAL A 36 -37.82 -8.63 21.50
CA VAL A 36 -37.35 -9.94 21.97
C VAL A 36 -36.46 -10.59 20.90
N GLU A 37 -36.92 -10.62 19.65
CA GLU A 37 -36.14 -11.13 18.51
C GLU A 37 -34.88 -10.33 18.25
N GLN A 38 -34.86 -8.99 18.49
CA GLN A 38 -33.63 -8.16 18.35
C GLN A 38 -32.62 -8.50 19.45
N SER A 39 -33.05 -8.76 20.68
CA SER A 39 -32.16 -9.18 21.76
C SER A 39 -31.57 -10.56 21.47
N GLU A 40 -32.39 -11.52 21.05
CA GLU A 40 -31.95 -12.85 20.64
C GLU A 40 -30.91 -12.79 19.47
N LEU A 41 -31.18 -11.94 18.47
CA LEU A 41 -30.25 -11.73 17.35
C LEU A 41 -28.91 -11.16 17.80
N LEU A 42 -28.92 -10.17 18.70
CA LEU A 42 -27.71 -9.56 19.21
C LEU A 42 -26.85 -10.56 20.00
N GLU A 43 -27.49 -11.33 20.90
CA GLU A 43 -26.82 -12.36 21.70
C GLU A 43 -26.15 -13.42 20.78
N ALA A 44 -26.91 -13.92 19.80
CA ALA A 44 -26.39 -14.89 18.84
C ALA A 44 -25.22 -14.34 17.99
N ILE A 45 -25.29 -13.07 17.59
CA ILE A 45 -24.19 -12.41 16.86
C ILE A 45 -22.94 -12.30 17.74
N LEU A 46 -23.07 -11.89 19.00
CA LEU A 46 -21.93 -11.75 19.92
C LEU A 46 -21.28 -13.10 20.20
N GLU A 47 -22.08 -14.13 20.45
CA GLU A 47 -21.58 -15.50 20.66
C GLU A 47 -20.77 -15.99 19.44
N LEU A 48 -21.30 -15.77 18.22
CA LEU A 48 -20.62 -16.18 17.00
C LEU A 48 -19.35 -15.34 16.74
N GLU A 49 -19.34 -14.05 17.03
CA GLU A 49 -18.14 -13.23 16.90
C GLU A 49 -17.03 -13.69 17.85
N GLU A 50 -17.34 -14.02 19.10
CA GLU A 50 -16.36 -14.59 20.03
C GLU A 50 -15.83 -15.94 19.55
N LYS A 51 -16.72 -16.85 19.15
CA LYS A 51 -16.36 -18.16 18.60
C LYS A 51 -15.42 -18.03 17.38
N HIS A 52 -15.68 -17.09 16.49
CA HIS A 52 -14.94 -16.85 15.25
C HIS A 52 -13.91 -15.71 15.36
N LYS A 53 -13.53 -15.30 16.60
CA LYS A 53 -12.49 -14.30 16.87
C LYS A 53 -12.69 -12.98 16.12
N TRP A 54 -13.94 -12.51 16.05
CA TRP A 54 -14.31 -11.24 15.40
C TRP A 54 -13.95 -11.16 13.91
N THR A 55 -14.13 -12.27 13.19
CA THR A 55 -13.80 -12.34 11.76
C THR A 55 -15.00 -12.35 10.82
N LEU A 56 -16.23 -12.46 11.37
CA LEU A 56 -17.43 -12.57 10.57
C LEU A 56 -17.96 -11.19 10.13
N GLY A 57 -17.84 -10.86 8.85
CA GLY A 57 -18.59 -9.74 8.27
C GLY A 57 -20.08 -10.08 8.15
N TYR A 58 -20.93 -9.05 7.98
CA TYR A 58 -22.40 -9.20 7.98
C TYR A 58 -22.94 -10.30 7.05
N LEU A 59 -22.30 -10.55 5.88
CA LEU A 59 -22.70 -11.62 4.97
C LEU A 59 -22.38 -13.00 5.55
N ALA A 60 -21.14 -13.18 6.01
CA ALA A 60 -20.71 -14.42 6.66
C ALA A 60 -21.49 -14.69 7.95
N MET A 61 -21.74 -13.65 8.75
CA MET A 61 -22.57 -13.73 9.95
C MET A 61 -24.00 -14.20 9.63
N THR A 62 -24.62 -13.64 8.58
CA THR A 62 -25.97 -14.07 8.15
C THR A 62 -25.99 -15.55 7.76
N THR A 63 -24.96 -16.00 7.03
CA THR A 63 -24.83 -17.41 6.63
C THR A 63 -24.59 -18.31 7.83
N GLN A 64 -23.77 -17.89 8.79
CA GLN A 64 -23.44 -18.65 9.98
C GLN A 64 -24.63 -18.80 10.94
N LEU A 65 -25.41 -17.73 11.14
CA LEU A 65 -26.65 -17.77 11.92
C LEU A 65 -27.65 -18.77 11.36
N ALA A 66 -27.79 -18.81 10.03
CA ALA A 66 -28.66 -19.77 9.35
C ALA A 66 -28.12 -21.21 9.44
N PHE A 67 -26.81 -21.40 9.30
CA PHE A 67 -26.16 -22.70 9.37
C PHE A 67 -26.28 -23.35 10.75
N GLU A 68 -26.08 -22.57 11.82
CA GLU A 68 -26.15 -23.08 13.20
C GLU A 68 -27.55 -23.10 13.78
N ASN A 69 -28.59 -22.67 13.05
CA ASN A 69 -29.98 -22.57 13.52
C ASN A 69 -30.12 -21.86 14.89
N LYS A 70 -29.36 -20.79 15.10
CA LYS A 70 -29.21 -20.09 16.37
C LYS A 70 -30.44 -19.24 16.77
N LEU A 71 -31.34 -18.96 15.83
CA LEU A 71 -32.44 -18.03 16.04
C LEU A 71 -33.79 -18.76 15.95
N SER A 72 -34.74 -18.35 16.80
CA SER A 72 -36.14 -18.81 16.75
C SER A 72 -36.90 -18.30 15.50
N PHE A 73 -36.29 -17.38 14.74
CA PHE A 73 -36.88 -16.75 13.56
C PHE A 73 -35.81 -16.61 12.42
N LYS A 74 -36.25 -16.34 11.19
CA LYS A 74 -35.37 -16.14 10.05
C LYS A 74 -34.83 -14.68 10.00
N ALA A 75 -33.56 -14.49 10.24
CA ALA A 75 -32.90 -13.18 10.09
C ALA A 75 -32.33 -12.99 8.69
N GLY A 76 -32.88 -12.04 7.95
CA GLY A 76 -32.34 -11.67 6.63
C GLY A 76 -31.11 -10.74 6.74
N LEU A 77 -30.32 -10.68 5.65
CA LEU A 77 -29.08 -9.87 5.56
C LEU A 77 -29.25 -8.43 6.06
N LYS A 78 -30.33 -7.75 5.67
CA LYS A 78 -30.61 -6.36 6.08
C LYS A 78 -30.78 -6.24 7.61
N ARG A 79 -31.45 -7.20 8.24
CA ARG A 79 -31.68 -7.21 9.69
C ARG A 79 -30.38 -7.43 10.46
N VAL A 80 -29.57 -8.40 10.03
CA VAL A 80 -28.24 -8.69 10.59
C VAL A 80 -27.32 -7.48 10.43
N THR A 81 -27.24 -6.89 9.23
CA THR A 81 -26.42 -5.69 8.95
C THR A 81 -26.80 -4.53 9.86
N ASN A 82 -28.11 -4.26 10.05
CA ASN A 82 -28.57 -3.18 10.90
C ASN A 82 -28.26 -3.45 12.37
N CYS A 83 -28.43 -4.68 12.84
CA CYS A 83 -28.09 -5.08 14.21
C CYS A 83 -26.60 -4.86 14.47
N MET A 84 -25.72 -5.40 13.63
CA MET A 84 -24.26 -5.24 13.76
C MET A 84 -23.85 -3.76 13.71
N ARG A 85 -24.41 -2.96 12.80
CA ARG A 85 -24.11 -1.54 12.66
C ARG A 85 -24.53 -0.74 13.90
N ASN A 86 -25.74 -0.96 14.40
CA ASN A 86 -26.28 -0.22 15.54
C ASN A 86 -25.50 -0.50 16.84
N HIS A 87 -24.88 -1.67 16.96
CA HIS A 87 -24.06 -2.06 18.12
C HIS A 87 -22.56 -1.94 17.86
N GLY A 88 -22.14 -1.33 16.73
CA GLY A 88 -20.73 -1.11 16.42
C GLY A 88 -19.91 -2.37 16.13
N ILE A 89 -20.59 -3.51 15.88
CA ILE A 89 -19.95 -4.81 15.61
C ILE A 89 -19.38 -4.80 14.19
N ARG A 90 -18.09 -5.07 14.07
CA ARG A 90 -17.37 -5.11 12.78
C ARG A 90 -16.33 -6.21 12.78
N ALA A 91 -16.23 -6.93 11.67
CA ALA A 91 -15.16 -7.91 11.47
C ALA A 91 -13.77 -7.27 11.52
N ASN A 92 -12.84 -7.88 12.24
CA ASN A 92 -11.47 -7.40 12.39
C ASN A 92 -10.51 -8.05 11.36
N VAL A 93 -10.97 -8.30 10.12
CA VAL A 93 -10.22 -9.05 9.10
C VAL A 93 -9.39 -8.16 8.19
N ARG A 94 -9.86 -6.94 7.94
CA ARG A 94 -9.16 -5.98 7.09
C ARG A 94 -9.28 -4.59 7.69
N LYS A 95 -8.24 -4.12 8.35
CA LYS A 95 -8.10 -2.68 8.54
C LYS A 95 -7.91 -2.06 7.16
N LYS A 96 -8.86 -1.24 6.69
CA LYS A 96 -8.60 -0.35 5.56
C LYS A 96 -7.25 0.30 5.85
N LYS A 97 -6.24 0.03 5.01
CA LYS A 97 -5.06 0.90 5.01
C LYS A 97 -5.64 2.30 4.86
N HIS A 98 -5.43 3.14 5.83
CA HIS A 98 -5.73 4.56 5.68
C HIS A 98 -4.97 4.96 4.41
N ASN A 99 -5.71 5.19 3.31
CA ASN A 99 -5.18 6.05 2.29
C ASN A 99 -4.97 7.36 3.05
N ARG A 100 -3.75 7.60 3.51
CA ARG A 100 -3.32 8.95 3.74
C ARG A 100 -3.61 9.63 2.42
N VAL A 101 -4.68 10.40 2.36
CA VAL A 101 -4.90 11.35 1.29
C VAL A 101 -3.61 12.14 1.31
N LYS A 102 -2.72 11.84 0.37
CA LYS A 102 -1.49 12.56 0.18
C LYS A 102 -1.91 13.96 -0.21
N ARG A 103 -1.96 14.86 0.74
CA ARG A 103 -1.88 16.29 0.54
C ARG A 103 -0.41 16.65 0.23
N HIS A 104 0.20 15.92 -0.68
CA HIS A 104 1.40 16.34 -1.34
C HIS A 104 0.96 16.70 -2.76
N GLU A 105 1.25 17.90 -3.18
CA GLU A 105 1.26 18.26 -4.58
C GLU A 105 2.15 17.21 -5.25
N GLU A 106 1.54 16.24 -5.91
CA GLU A 106 2.27 15.25 -6.68
C GLU A 106 2.69 15.96 -7.96
N TYR A 107 3.96 16.22 -8.10
CA TYR A 107 4.52 16.67 -9.38
C TYR A 107 4.35 15.54 -10.38
N ILE A 108 3.46 15.75 -11.34
CA ILE A 108 3.22 14.83 -12.46
C ILE A 108 3.77 15.52 -13.70
N ASN A 109 4.79 14.93 -14.28
CA ASN A 109 5.38 15.39 -15.54
C ASN A 109 4.88 14.55 -16.71
N ASP A 110 4.90 15.13 -17.90
CA ASP A 110 4.50 14.44 -19.13
C ASP A 110 5.53 13.38 -19.53
N ASN A 111 5.10 12.40 -20.31
CA ASN A 111 6.01 11.42 -20.92
C ASN A 111 6.70 12.02 -22.15
N LEU A 112 7.87 12.63 -21.92
CA LEU A 112 8.69 13.23 -22.99
C LEU A 112 9.57 12.20 -23.69
N LEU A 113 9.87 11.06 -23.05
CA LEU A 113 10.67 9.99 -23.63
C LEU A 113 9.94 9.28 -24.77
N ASN A 114 8.62 9.08 -24.62
CA ASN A 114 7.70 8.52 -25.61
C ASN A 114 8.26 7.24 -26.28
N GLU A 115 8.76 6.31 -25.48
CA GLU A 115 9.34 5.01 -25.89
C GLU A 115 10.55 5.10 -26.84
N GLN A 116 11.13 6.28 -26.99
CA GLN A 116 12.33 6.47 -27.81
C GLN A 116 13.58 6.06 -27.03
N PHE A 117 13.84 4.77 -26.92
CA PHE A 117 14.91 4.21 -26.10
C PHE A 117 16.27 4.15 -26.77
N ASP A 118 16.34 4.31 -28.09
CA ASP A 118 17.60 4.33 -28.84
C ASP A 118 18.20 5.72 -28.83
N ARG A 119 19.39 5.84 -28.27
CA ARG A 119 20.12 7.10 -28.14
C ARG A 119 21.43 7.04 -28.89
N GLN A 120 21.88 8.19 -29.41
CA GLN A 120 23.07 8.28 -30.23
C GLN A 120 24.33 8.64 -29.42
N ARG A 121 24.11 9.25 -28.25
CA ARG A 121 25.20 9.71 -27.37
C ARG A 121 24.90 9.39 -25.91
N LYS A 122 25.96 9.24 -25.11
CA LYS A 122 25.84 9.09 -23.67
C LYS A 122 25.24 10.36 -23.06
N ASN A 123 24.59 10.19 -21.93
CA ASN A 123 24.03 11.28 -21.14
C ASN A 123 22.89 12.07 -21.82
N GLU A 124 22.27 11.53 -22.87
CA GLU A 124 21.03 12.12 -23.42
C GLU A 124 19.81 11.79 -22.57
N VAL A 125 19.71 10.56 -22.14
CA VAL A 125 18.58 10.09 -21.31
C VAL A 125 19.06 9.09 -20.26
N TRP A 126 18.73 9.36 -19.03
CA TRP A 126 18.87 8.41 -17.95
C TRP A 126 17.50 7.89 -17.51
N VAL A 127 17.38 6.59 -17.34
CA VAL A 127 16.19 5.95 -16.79
C VAL A 127 16.50 5.40 -15.41
N THR A 128 15.52 5.39 -14.54
CA THR A 128 15.66 4.86 -13.19
C THR A 128 14.41 4.12 -12.76
N ASP A 129 14.60 3.20 -11.85
CA ASP A 129 13.54 2.46 -11.20
C ASP A 129 14.07 1.81 -9.93
N THR A 130 13.16 1.28 -9.13
CA THR A 130 13.46 0.64 -7.85
C THR A 130 12.92 -0.78 -7.83
N THR A 131 13.74 -1.72 -7.39
CA THR A 131 13.28 -3.10 -7.18
C THR A 131 13.45 -3.55 -5.74
N GLU A 132 12.57 -4.45 -5.29
CA GLU A 132 12.71 -5.13 -4.00
C GLU A 132 13.61 -6.35 -4.15
N VAL A 133 14.56 -6.49 -3.24
CA VAL A 133 15.45 -7.65 -3.12
C VAL A 133 15.42 -8.18 -1.70
N LEU A 134 15.40 -9.50 -1.58
CA LEU A 134 15.40 -10.20 -0.30
C LEU A 134 16.82 -10.58 0.10
N TYR A 135 17.16 -10.41 1.38
CA TYR A 135 18.40 -10.86 1.98
C TYR A 135 18.15 -11.45 3.38
N GLY A 136 19.16 -12.13 3.94
CA GLY A 136 19.03 -12.85 5.22
C GLY A 136 18.68 -14.32 5.04
N ILE A 137 19.06 -15.17 5.99
CA ILE A 137 18.78 -16.62 6.00
C ILE A 137 17.65 -16.91 6.97
N ASP A 138 17.87 -16.71 8.26
CA ASP A 138 16.91 -17.03 9.31
C ASP A 138 15.77 -16.01 9.39
N GLN A 139 16.12 -14.74 9.22
CA GLN A 139 15.17 -13.63 9.12
C GLN A 139 15.30 -12.97 7.76
N VAL A 140 14.38 -13.28 6.86
CA VAL A 140 14.32 -12.68 5.53
C VAL A 140 13.91 -11.22 5.65
N LYS A 141 14.80 -10.34 5.23
CA LYS A 141 14.61 -8.89 5.20
C LYS A 141 14.47 -8.40 3.76
N LYS A 142 13.87 -7.24 3.60
CA LYS A 142 13.67 -6.57 2.31
C LYS A 142 14.54 -5.34 2.21
N ALA A 143 15.17 -5.14 1.07
CA ALA A 143 15.84 -3.91 0.70
C ALA A 143 15.32 -3.42 -0.64
N ARG A 144 15.37 -2.10 -0.84
CA ARG A 144 15.08 -1.42 -2.10
C ARG A 144 16.40 -1.11 -2.79
N VAL A 145 16.56 -1.59 -3.99
CA VAL A 145 17.73 -1.32 -4.84
C VAL A 145 17.29 -0.35 -5.92
N HIS A 146 17.87 0.84 -5.93
CA HIS A 146 17.68 1.87 -6.94
C HIS A 146 18.87 1.83 -7.91
N VAL A 147 18.61 1.99 -9.20
CA VAL A 147 19.67 2.06 -10.24
C VAL A 147 19.34 3.18 -11.20
N VAL A 148 20.37 3.92 -11.62
CA VAL A 148 20.30 4.86 -12.75
C VAL A 148 21.03 4.25 -13.93
N LEU A 149 20.35 4.15 -15.07
CA LEU A 149 20.85 3.56 -16.30
C LEU A 149 20.91 4.61 -17.40
N ASP A 150 22.06 4.78 -18.04
CA ASP A 150 22.18 5.54 -19.28
C ASP A 150 21.64 4.72 -20.46
N LEU A 151 20.70 5.28 -21.19
CA LEU A 151 20.05 4.58 -22.30
C LEU A 151 20.99 4.31 -23.49
N TYR A 152 21.95 5.16 -23.74
CA TYR A 152 22.86 4.98 -24.87
C TYR A 152 23.62 3.65 -24.80
N GLY A 153 24.27 3.38 -23.67
CA GLY A 153 25.04 2.15 -23.45
C GLY A 153 24.25 1.06 -22.75
N ARG A 154 23.08 1.36 -22.20
CA ARG A 154 22.43 0.54 -21.15
C ARG A 154 23.36 0.39 -19.94
N TYR A 155 24.18 1.39 -19.72
CA TYR A 155 25.20 1.43 -18.69
C TYR A 155 24.63 1.87 -17.35
N ALA A 156 24.77 1.05 -16.31
CA ALA A 156 24.35 1.40 -14.97
C ALA A 156 25.37 2.35 -14.34
N LEU A 157 25.02 3.64 -14.26
CA LEU A 157 25.87 4.71 -13.74
C LEU A 157 26.05 4.62 -12.23
N SER A 158 24.99 4.34 -11.53
CA SER A 158 24.97 4.32 -10.06
C SER A 158 23.91 3.41 -9.51
N TYR A 159 24.06 3.09 -8.23
CA TYR A 159 23.06 2.39 -7.45
C TYR A 159 22.99 2.93 -6.01
N ASN A 160 21.85 2.70 -5.37
CA ASN A 160 21.67 2.93 -3.95
C ASN A 160 20.83 1.80 -3.34
N ILE A 161 21.13 1.41 -2.11
CA ILE A 161 20.37 0.40 -1.38
C ILE A 161 19.80 1.04 -0.12
N SER A 162 18.50 0.89 0.09
CA SER A 162 17.79 1.46 1.24
C SER A 162 16.74 0.48 1.77
N PRO A 163 16.38 0.54 3.06
CA PRO A 163 15.30 -0.29 3.60
C PRO A 163 13.93 0.10 3.08
N THR A 164 13.77 1.35 2.65
CA THR A 164 12.49 1.93 2.21
C THR A 164 12.69 2.80 0.97
N GLU A 165 11.66 2.91 0.16
CA GLU A 165 11.65 3.79 -1.00
C GLU A 165 11.20 5.20 -0.57
N THR A 166 12.09 6.16 -0.63
CA THR A 166 11.88 7.55 -0.24
C THR A 166 12.49 8.50 -1.25
N ALA A 167 12.07 9.77 -1.26
CA ALA A 167 12.70 10.82 -2.06
C ALA A 167 14.19 10.95 -1.76
N VAL A 168 14.58 10.81 -0.51
CA VAL A 168 16.01 10.87 -0.09
C VAL A 168 16.81 9.75 -0.74
N SER A 169 16.28 8.51 -0.75
CA SER A 169 16.97 7.37 -1.38
C SER A 169 17.06 7.52 -2.91
N ALA A 170 16.03 8.10 -3.53
CA ALA A 170 16.04 8.41 -4.96
C ALA A 170 17.05 9.52 -5.30
N ILE A 171 17.08 10.61 -4.53
CA ILE A 171 18.08 11.69 -4.71
C ILE A 171 19.50 11.15 -4.54
N GLU A 172 19.73 10.28 -3.56
CA GLU A 172 21.08 9.75 -3.30
C GLU A 172 21.64 8.94 -4.48
N VAL A 173 20.81 8.17 -5.19
CA VAL A 173 21.27 7.44 -6.37
C VAL A 173 21.67 8.40 -7.49
N PHE A 174 20.96 9.52 -7.67
CA PHE A 174 21.31 10.54 -8.66
C PHE A 174 22.55 11.33 -8.27
N LYS A 175 22.75 11.66 -6.99
CA LYS A 175 23.99 12.26 -6.51
C LYS A 175 25.21 11.40 -6.84
N ARG A 176 25.08 10.09 -6.76
CA ARG A 176 26.13 9.15 -7.15
C ARG A 176 26.32 9.12 -8.67
N ALA A 177 25.23 9.18 -9.45
CA ALA A 177 25.32 9.23 -10.93
C ALA A 177 26.04 10.51 -11.41
N PHE A 178 25.66 11.67 -10.85
CA PHE A 178 26.35 12.95 -11.18
C PHE A 178 27.79 13.06 -10.67
N LYS A 179 28.21 12.23 -9.71
CA LYS A 179 29.64 12.10 -9.40
C LYS A 179 30.43 11.37 -10.48
N VAL A 180 29.76 10.46 -11.21
CA VAL A 180 30.37 9.74 -12.35
C VAL A 180 30.38 10.60 -13.60
N GLU A 181 29.30 11.33 -13.84
CA GLU A 181 29.10 12.20 -15.00
C GLU A 181 28.72 13.63 -14.55
N PRO A 182 29.66 14.43 -14.06
CA PRO A 182 29.37 15.72 -13.39
C PRO A 182 28.81 16.81 -14.32
N ASP A 183 29.12 16.76 -15.59
CA ASP A 183 28.69 17.74 -16.59
C ASP A 183 27.45 17.28 -17.38
N ALA A 184 26.80 16.22 -16.94
CA ALA A 184 25.62 15.68 -17.62
C ALA A 184 24.35 16.44 -17.24
N HIS A 185 23.52 16.74 -18.23
CA HIS A 185 22.17 17.31 -18.07
C HIS A 185 21.15 16.48 -18.86
N PRO A 186 20.95 15.19 -18.50
CA PRO A 186 20.10 14.29 -19.26
C PRO A 186 18.61 14.59 -19.07
N LEU A 187 17.77 14.08 -19.98
CA LEU A 187 16.39 13.83 -19.68
C LEU A 187 16.33 12.66 -18.67
N ILE A 188 15.71 12.86 -17.52
CA ILE A 188 15.51 11.83 -16.50
C ILE A 188 14.13 11.22 -16.68
N HIS A 189 14.05 9.91 -16.95
CA HIS A 189 12.76 9.23 -17.07
C HIS A 189 12.53 8.25 -15.92
N THR A 190 11.35 8.36 -15.29
CA THR A 190 10.94 7.55 -14.12
C THR A 190 9.53 7.02 -14.31
N ASP A 191 9.13 6.08 -13.45
CA ASP A 191 7.72 5.82 -13.22
C ASP A 191 7.09 6.92 -12.32
N ARG A 192 5.78 6.77 -12.02
CA ARG A 192 5.08 7.66 -11.07
C ARG A 192 5.14 7.15 -9.63
N GLY A 193 6.27 6.56 -9.23
CA GLY A 193 6.52 6.20 -7.84
C GLY A 193 6.51 7.42 -6.91
N SER A 194 6.05 7.24 -5.68
CA SER A 194 5.89 8.35 -4.73
C SER A 194 7.19 9.09 -4.41
N ALA A 195 8.33 8.45 -4.56
CA ALA A 195 9.63 9.06 -4.38
C ALA A 195 9.92 10.08 -5.49
N TYR A 196 9.58 9.74 -6.71
CA TYR A 196 9.82 10.55 -7.90
C TYR A 196 8.79 11.69 -8.09
N CYS A 197 7.55 11.50 -7.62
CA CYS A 197 6.52 12.55 -7.61
C CYS A 197 6.69 13.58 -6.47
N SER A 198 7.72 13.44 -5.63
CA SER A 198 7.94 14.35 -4.51
C SER A 198 8.53 15.69 -4.97
N MET A 199 8.15 16.79 -4.30
CA MET A 199 8.73 18.12 -4.52
C MET A 199 10.25 18.07 -4.39
N ALA A 200 10.78 17.48 -3.33
CA ALA A 200 12.22 17.43 -3.08
C ALA A 200 13.01 16.75 -4.20
N PHE A 201 12.45 15.73 -4.87
CA PHE A 201 13.11 15.07 -5.99
C PHE A 201 13.08 15.96 -7.24
N ASN A 202 11.95 16.59 -7.53
CA ASN A 202 11.80 17.46 -8.69
C ASN A 202 12.64 18.76 -8.55
N ASP A 203 12.69 19.35 -7.36
CA ASP A 203 13.56 20.50 -7.05
C ASP A 203 15.04 20.12 -7.26
N TYR A 204 15.43 18.94 -6.75
CA TYR A 204 16.81 18.45 -6.95
C TYR A 204 17.16 18.28 -8.43
N LEU A 205 16.26 17.75 -9.27
CA LEU A 205 16.51 17.62 -10.71
C LEU A 205 16.57 18.98 -11.40
N ALA A 206 15.75 19.94 -11.00
CA ALA A 206 15.79 21.31 -11.50
C ALA A 206 17.12 21.99 -11.17
N ASP A 207 17.65 21.82 -9.96
CA ASP A 207 18.96 22.31 -9.54
C ASP A 207 20.12 21.71 -10.38
N GLN A 208 19.93 20.49 -10.91
CA GLN A 208 20.89 19.85 -11.83
C GLN A 208 20.65 20.22 -13.30
N ASN A 209 19.72 21.15 -13.58
CA ASN A 209 19.31 21.53 -14.95
C ASN A 209 18.83 20.32 -15.79
N CYS A 210 18.17 19.37 -15.17
CA CYS A 210 17.62 18.18 -15.82
C CYS A 210 16.12 18.31 -16.06
N ILE A 211 15.66 17.75 -17.16
CA ILE A 211 14.24 17.65 -17.49
C ILE A 211 13.72 16.32 -16.96
N HIS A 212 12.60 16.35 -16.24
CA HIS A 212 11.95 15.15 -15.71
C HIS A 212 10.80 14.70 -16.60
N SER A 213 10.83 13.47 -17.04
CA SER A 213 9.83 12.76 -17.83
C SER A 213 9.25 11.59 -17.03
N MET A 214 7.95 11.35 -17.10
CA MET A 214 7.31 10.29 -16.33
C MET A 214 6.46 9.38 -17.21
N SER A 215 6.54 8.05 -16.97
CA SER A 215 5.65 7.08 -17.57
C SER A 215 4.20 7.30 -17.18
N HIS A 216 3.24 6.93 -18.04
CA HIS A 216 1.83 6.94 -17.70
C HIS A 216 1.49 5.85 -16.68
N PRO A 217 0.49 6.06 -15.80
CA PRO A 217 0.06 5.02 -14.87
C PRO A 217 -0.42 3.78 -15.59
N GLY A 218 0.11 2.61 -15.21
CA GLY A 218 -0.25 1.34 -15.82
C GLY A 218 0.39 1.04 -17.18
N HIS A 219 1.41 1.83 -17.59
CA HIS A 219 2.18 1.63 -18.82
C HIS A 219 3.63 1.22 -18.54
N PRO A 220 3.88 0.01 -17.97
CA PRO A 220 5.23 -0.41 -17.60
C PRO A 220 6.19 -0.46 -18.79
N TRP A 221 5.70 -0.72 -20.01
CA TRP A 221 6.52 -0.74 -21.23
C TRP A 221 7.19 0.60 -21.52
N GLU A 222 6.67 1.71 -21.02
CA GLU A 222 7.28 3.03 -21.17
C GLU A 222 8.62 3.17 -20.39
N ASN A 223 8.89 2.24 -19.46
CA ASN A 223 10.18 2.08 -18.79
C ASN A 223 10.79 0.68 -19.01
N SER A 224 10.51 0.06 -20.17
CA SER A 224 10.96 -1.28 -20.52
C SER A 224 12.48 -1.52 -20.44
N PRO A 225 13.38 -0.53 -20.65
CA PRO A 225 14.80 -0.73 -20.44
C PRO A 225 15.16 -1.10 -18.99
N MET A 226 14.52 -0.46 -18.02
CA MET A 226 14.71 -0.77 -16.60
C MET A 226 14.11 -2.11 -16.23
N GLU A 227 12.90 -2.42 -16.73
CA GLU A 227 12.28 -3.73 -16.50
C GLU A 227 13.15 -4.88 -17.01
N ARG A 228 13.73 -4.71 -18.22
CA ARG A 228 14.65 -5.70 -18.77
C ARG A 228 15.93 -5.82 -17.94
N TRP A 229 16.49 -4.72 -17.49
CA TRP A 229 17.67 -4.74 -16.63
C TRP A 229 17.39 -5.45 -15.30
N TRP A 230 16.23 -5.21 -14.69
CA TRP A 230 15.81 -5.91 -13.46
C TRP A 230 15.58 -7.41 -13.68
N ASN A 231 15.01 -7.79 -14.82
CA ASN A 231 14.87 -9.20 -15.17
C ASN A 231 16.24 -9.88 -15.31
N ASP A 232 17.18 -9.26 -15.99
CA ASP A 232 18.55 -9.77 -16.11
C ASP A 232 19.22 -9.86 -14.72
N PHE A 233 19.11 -8.82 -13.89
CA PHE A 233 19.64 -8.81 -12.53
C PHE A 233 19.06 -9.93 -11.67
N LYS A 234 17.73 -10.11 -11.68
CA LYS A 234 17.07 -11.14 -10.89
C LYS A 234 17.32 -12.55 -11.39
N LEU A 235 17.18 -12.79 -12.69
CA LEU A 235 17.22 -14.13 -13.28
C LEU A 235 18.64 -14.61 -13.58
N ILE A 236 19.52 -13.71 -14.00
CA ILE A 236 20.88 -14.09 -14.43
C ILE A 236 21.88 -13.93 -13.29
N TRP A 237 21.72 -12.88 -12.48
CA TRP A 237 22.65 -12.64 -11.39
C TRP A 237 22.19 -13.27 -10.06
N LEU A 238 21.06 -12.84 -9.51
CA LEU A 238 20.61 -13.27 -8.17
C LEU A 238 20.17 -14.74 -8.14
N ALA A 239 19.38 -15.19 -9.11
CA ALA A 239 18.85 -16.57 -9.11
C ALA A 239 19.91 -17.66 -9.27
N LYS A 240 21.10 -17.29 -9.75
CA LYS A 240 22.25 -18.21 -9.93
C LYS A 240 23.27 -18.17 -8.80
N ARG A 241 22.97 -17.43 -7.72
CA ARG A 241 23.82 -17.28 -6.54
C ARG A 241 23.04 -17.54 -5.26
N SER A 242 23.73 -17.84 -4.19
CA SER A 242 23.11 -17.92 -2.87
C SER A 242 22.58 -16.55 -2.44
N ARG A 243 21.46 -16.55 -1.72
CA ARG A 243 20.90 -15.32 -1.18
C ARG A 243 21.90 -14.63 -0.27
N PRO A 244 22.13 -13.31 -0.42
CA PRO A 244 22.99 -12.54 0.49
C PRO A 244 22.50 -12.66 1.93
N LYS A 245 23.40 -12.92 2.86
CA LYS A 245 23.10 -13.11 4.28
C LYS A 245 22.94 -11.78 5.03
N THR A 246 23.67 -10.77 4.59
CA THR A 246 23.72 -9.45 5.21
C THR A 246 23.45 -8.35 4.17
N LEU A 247 23.16 -7.14 4.66
CA LEU A 247 23.01 -5.96 3.76
C LEU A 247 24.34 -5.67 3.02
N THR A 248 25.46 -5.84 3.68
CA THR A 248 26.80 -5.65 3.10
C THR A 248 27.06 -6.66 1.98
N GLU A 249 26.69 -7.92 2.16
CA GLU A 249 26.78 -8.93 1.10
C GLU A 249 25.85 -8.61 -0.07
N LEU A 250 24.65 -8.07 0.19
CA LEU A 250 23.76 -7.60 -0.86
C LEU A 250 24.37 -6.43 -1.63
N GLU A 251 24.95 -5.46 -0.93
CA GLU A 251 25.62 -4.33 -1.55
C GLU A 251 26.79 -4.75 -2.44
N GLN A 252 27.62 -5.68 -1.95
CA GLN A 252 28.71 -6.26 -2.73
C GLN A 252 28.17 -7.00 -3.97
N SER A 253 27.11 -7.79 -3.83
CA SER A 253 26.48 -8.51 -4.93
C SER A 253 25.92 -7.56 -6.00
N VAL A 254 25.27 -6.44 -5.60
CA VAL A 254 24.79 -5.42 -6.54
C VAL A 254 25.96 -4.74 -7.29
N LYS A 255 27.00 -4.39 -6.56
CA LYS A 255 28.22 -3.80 -7.15
C LYS A 255 28.87 -4.72 -8.20
N GLU A 256 28.99 -5.99 -7.89
CA GLU A 256 29.53 -7.01 -8.80
C GLU A 256 28.60 -7.24 -10.01
N ALA A 257 27.28 -7.24 -9.82
CA ALA A 257 26.30 -7.33 -10.89
C ALA A 257 26.45 -6.17 -11.88
N ILE A 258 26.51 -4.94 -11.36
CA ILE A 258 26.69 -3.74 -12.18
C ILE A 258 27.99 -3.83 -12.97
N LYS A 259 29.09 -4.19 -12.31
CA LYS A 259 30.37 -4.40 -13.01
C LYS A 259 30.26 -5.46 -14.10
N TYR A 260 29.61 -6.59 -13.83
CA TYR A 260 29.42 -7.66 -14.81
C TYR A 260 28.59 -7.18 -16.01
N PHE A 261 27.44 -6.55 -15.77
CA PHE A 261 26.58 -6.06 -16.85
C PHE A 261 27.23 -4.91 -17.65
N ASN A 262 27.99 -4.06 -17.00
CA ASN A 262 28.66 -2.93 -17.66
C ASN A 262 29.90 -3.33 -18.47
N THR A 263 30.65 -4.38 -18.05
CA THR A 263 31.98 -4.62 -18.60
C THR A 263 32.25 -6.03 -19.12
N GLN A 264 31.36 -6.99 -18.88
CA GLN A 264 31.62 -8.39 -19.24
C GLN A 264 30.50 -9.02 -20.08
N ARG A 265 29.28 -8.48 -19.99
CA ARG A 265 28.14 -9.03 -20.71
C ARG A 265 27.89 -8.24 -21.99
N ALA A 266 28.08 -8.88 -23.15
CA ALA A 266 27.71 -8.30 -24.43
C ALA A 266 26.17 -8.36 -24.66
N TYR A 267 25.63 -7.32 -25.27
CA TYR A 267 24.22 -7.22 -25.62
C TYR A 267 24.04 -7.18 -27.14
N ALA A 268 23.12 -8.02 -27.66
CA ALA A 268 22.82 -8.08 -29.10
C ALA A 268 22.31 -6.73 -29.67
N SER A 269 21.54 -5.99 -28.84
CA SER A 269 21.06 -4.64 -29.19
C SER A 269 22.16 -3.59 -29.37
N LYS A 270 23.40 -3.94 -29.03
CA LYS A 270 24.61 -3.11 -29.20
C LYS A 270 25.63 -3.75 -30.15
N ASN A 271 25.16 -4.55 -31.12
CA ASN A 271 25.98 -5.30 -32.05
C ASN A 271 27.07 -6.16 -31.38
N GLY A 272 26.77 -6.71 -30.22
CA GLY A 272 27.67 -7.51 -29.42
C GLY A 272 28.71 -6.69 -28.61
N ALA A 273 28.61 -5.37 -28.59
CA ALA A 273 29.46 -4.55 -27.76
C ALA A 273 29.11 -4.72 -26.26
N VAL A 274 30.14 -4.67 -25.43
CA VAL A 274 30.02 -4.44 -24.00
C VAL A 274 29.77 -2.94 -23.82
N THR A 275 28.94 -2.56 -22.86
CA THR A 275 28.54 -1.16 -22.62
C THR A 275 29.73 -0.24 -22.33
#